data_7b92cc874f80e9c35de253a8e334d89a
#
_entry.id   7b92cc874f80e9c35de253a8e334d89a
#
_cell.length_a   1.000
_cell.length_b   1.000
_cell.length_c   1.000
_cell.angle_alpha   90.00
_cell.angle_beta   90.00
_cell.angle_gamma   90.00
#
_symmetry.space_group_name_H-M   'P 1'
#
loop_
_entity.id
_entity.type
_entity.pdbx_description
1 polymer ?
#
loop_
_entity_poly.entity_id
_entity_poly.type
_entity_poly.pdbx_seq_one_letter_code
_entity_poly.pdbx_strand_id
1 'polypeptide(L)'
;VPDGGWFAYAPLSEQPYSSNQGMEFWSIGLMLAAVSSAVAGLNFVVTIVNLRAPGMTLMRMPVSVWMFFVVQILLAFAIPVIAVGLIELTMDRLFGTLFFVTSAGGDPVLWQHLFWIFGHPEVYILILPPMGIISDVLPAFAKKPLFGYPFIVFSGIAIGLMGWAVWSHHMFTVGLGPIAVSVFTITTMLIAVPTGVKIFNWIGTLWGGSIEYKSAMLFAVGFIAMFIIGGLSGVSHAVAPSDYQQQDTYYIIAHLHYVLFGGAILGIFSGIYFWFPKVTGKLLSEKLGKLHFWITFVGLNLTFFPMHYLGMNGMPRRIYTYATEFGWDNLNALSSFGYIVLFVSMLIFVYNIIKSYKSGEEAGHDPWDAPGLEWTITSPPPVYNFSELPVVEGRDPYWIVKRRAVAEGKEIPGPQPLVDPSTVHLPDPSYWPIFTSVALLILAIGFMIEIPVWFVKYPISVVGGLLVFVGVLAWSNEPPTKEKDH
;
A
#
# COMPACT_ATOMS: atom_id res chain seq x y z
N VAL A 1 -20.12 -13.64 -5.88
CA VAL A 1 -19.56 -12.27 -5.81
C VAL A 1 -20.32 -11.54 -4.71
N PRO A 2 -19.65 -10.82 -3.80
CA PRO A 2 -20.33 -10.04 -2.75
C PRO A 2 -21.15 -8.91 -3.38
N ASP A 3 -22.39 -8.75 -2.95
CA ASP A 3 -23.33 -7.77 -3.52
C ASP A 3 -23.22 -6.38 -2.85
N GLY A 4 -22.65 -6.31 -1.64
CA GLY A 4 -22.51 -5.08 -0.85
C GLY A 4 -21.44 -4.08 -1.36
N GLY A 5 -20.70 -4.42 -2.41
CA GLY A 5 -19.51 -3.65 -2.82
C GLY A 5 -18.35 -3.77 -1.81
N TRP A 6 -17.22 -3.07 -2.05
CA TRP A 6 -16.03 -3.25 -1.22
C TRP A 6 -16.16 -2.73 0.22
N PHE A 7 -17.06 -1.80 0.49
CA PHE A 7 -17.30 -1.31 1.85
C PHE A 7 -18.59 -1.84 2.50
N ALA A 8 -19.30 -2.76 1.83
CA ALA A 8 -20.35 -3.60 2.38
C ALA A 8 -21.35 -2.91 3.31
N TYR A 9 -21.91 -1.77 2.92
CA TYR A 9 -22.83 -1.02 3.77
C TYR A 9 -24.06 -1.85 4.18
N ALA A 10 -24.34 -1.89 5.47
CA ALA A 10 -25.63 -2.34 5.97
C ALA A 10 -26.74 -1.32 5.61
N PRO A 11 -27.97 -1.73 5.30
CA PRO A 11 -28.46 -3.12 5.36
C PRO A 11 -28.20 -3.96 4.10
N LEU A 12 -27.62 -3.41 3.01
CA LEU A 12 -27.41 -4.14 1.75
C LEU A 12 -26.56 -5.40 1.96
N SER A 13 -25.59 -5.38 2.86
CA SER A 13 -24.75 -6.52 3.22
C SER A 13 -25.44 -7.57 4.11
N GLU A 14 -26.63 -7.29 4.63
CA GLU A 14 -27.38 -8.21 5.47
C GLU A 14 -28.08 -9.32 4.68
N GLN A 15 -28.43 -10.44 5.37
CA GLN A 15 -29.03 -11.63 4.76
C GLN A 15 -30.26 -11.36 3.85
N PRO A 16 -31.20 -10.49 4.21
CA PRO A 16 -32.39 -10.25 3.38
C PRO A 16 -32.06 -9.65 2.00
N TYR A 17 -30.95 -8.93 1.88
CA TYR A 17 -30.57 -8.22 0.65
C TYR A 17 -29.41 -8.90 -0.08
N SER A 18 -28.53 -9.60 0.63
CA SER A 18 -27.39 -10.36 0.10
C SER A 18 -27.46 -11.80 0.60
N SER A 19 -28.38 -12.58 0.05
CA SER A 19 -28.70 -13.92 0.56
C SER A 19 -27.68 -15.00 0.18
N ASN A 20 -26.74 -14.71 -0.75
CA ASN A 20 -25.69 -15.64 -1.11
C ASN A 20 -24.49 -15.57 -0.16
N GLN A 21 -23.60 -16.57 -0.19
CA GLN A 21 -22.40 -16.63 0.64
C GLN A 21 -21.29 -15.64 0.23
N GLY A 22 -21.52 -14.77 -0.74
CA GLY A 22 -20.48 -13.83 -1.21
C GLY A 22 -20.02 -12.88 -0.13
N MET A 23 -20.92 -12.46 0.78
CA MET A 23 -20.57 -11.55 1.87
C MET A 23 -19.79 -12.26 2.99
N GLU A 24 -20.07 -13.52 3.27
CA GLU A 24 -19.30 -14.34 4.20
C GLU A 24 -17.86 -14.53 3.70
N PHE A 25 -17.67 -14.88 2.42
CA PHE A 25 -16.34 -14.95 1.80
C PHE A 25 -15.59 -13.61 1.92
N TRP A 26 -16.29 -12.51 1.69
CA TRP A 26 -15.70 -11.18 1.79
C TRP A 26 -15.30 -10.84 3.24
N SER A 27 -16.19 -11.00 4.21
CA SER A 27 -15.94 -10.62 5.61
C SER A 27 -14.87 -11.50 6.27
N ILE A 28 -14.96 -12.82 6.09
CA ILE A 28 -13.99 -13.78 6.63
C ILE A 28 -12.63 -13.62 5.93
N GLY A 29 -12.62 -13.45 4.60
CA GLY A 29 -11.39 -13.19 3.84
C GLY A 29 -10.68 -11.92 4.31
N LEU A 30 -11.43 -10.85 4.56
CA LEU A 30 -10.87 -9.59 5.06
C LEU A 30 -10.37 -9.73 6.52
N MET A 31 -11.04 -10.50 7.37
CA MET A 31 -10.53 -10.81 8.72
C MET A 31 -9.20 -11.58 8.68
N LEU A 32 -9.06 -12.56 7.77
CA LEU A 32 -7.78 -13.26 7.59
C LEU A 32 -6.67 -12.33 7.12
N ALA A 33 -6.97 -11.46 6.16
CA ALA A 33 -6.03 -10.43 5.69
C ALA A 33 -5.65 -9.46 6.81
N ALA A 34 -6.60 -9.10 7.67
CA ALA A 34 -6.37 -8.25 8.83
C ALA A 34 -5.40 -8.89 9.84
N VAL A 35 -5.58 -10.18 10.18
CA VAL A 35 -4.64 -10.91 11.05
C VAL A 35 -3.25 -10.95 10.44
N SER A 36 -3.14 -11.29 9.15
CA SER A 36 -1.87 -11.30 8.42
C SER A 36 -1.17 -9.95 8.47
N SER A 37 -1.90 -8.86 8.19
CA SER A 37 -1.37 -7.49 8.22
C SER A 37 -0.92 -7.06 9.62
N ALA A 38 -1.65 -7.45 10.67
CA ALA A 38 -1.28 -7.14 12.05
C ALA A 38 0.04 -7.81 12.45
N VAL A 39 0.21 -9.10 12.13
CA VAL A 39 1.44 -9.87 12.42
C VAL A 39 2.62 -9.31 11.62
N ALA A 40 2.44 -9.06 10.32
CA ALA A 40 3.45 -8.43 9.48
C ALA A 40 3.84 -7.05 10.02
N GLY A 41 2.86 -6.25 10.43
CA GLY A 41 3.06 -4.93 11.02
C GLY A 41 3.94 -4.96 12.25
N LEU A 42 3.67 -5.88 13.18
CA LEU A 42 4.50 -6.08 14.38
C LEU A 42 5.94 -6.44 14.00
N ASN A 43 6.13 -7.36 13.06
CA ASN A 43 7.46 -7.75 12.58
C ASN A 43 8.24 -6.54 12.01
N PHE A 44 7.60 -5.71 11.17
CA PHE A 44 8.23 -4.51 10.63
C PHE A 44 8.62 -3.51 11.74
N VAL A 45 7.72 -3.24 12.70
CA VAL A 45 8.00 -2.33 13.81
C VAL A 45 9.21 -2.80 14.60
N VAL A 46 9.23 -4.06 15.01
CA VAL A 46 10.33 -4.65 15.80
C VAL A 46 11.65 -4.58 15.02
N THR A 47 11.64 -4.94 13.74
CA THR A 47 12.82 -4.88 12.87
C THR A 47 13.35 -3.46 12.75
N ILE A 48 12.49 -2.49 12.43
CA ILE A 48 12.90 -1.08 12.24
C ILE A 48 13.42 -0.47 13.56
N VAL A 49 12.83 -0.82 14.70
CA VAL A 49 13.23 -0.26 15.99
C VAL A 49 14.53 -0.90 16.50
N ASN A 50 14.67 -2.23 16.39
CA ASN A 50 15.74 -2.96 17.08
C ASN A 50 16.93 -3.32 16.18
N LEU A 51 16.73 -3.48 14.86
CA LEU A 51 17.73 -4.07 13.96
C LEU A 51 18.35 -3.04 12.99
N ARG A 52 18.38 -1.75 13.36
CA ARG A 52 19.10 -0.75 12.57
C ARG A 52 20.61 -0.98 12.61
N ALA A 53 21.26 -0.75 11.48
CA ALA A 53 22.72 -0.78 11.39
C ALA A 53 23.36 0.21 12.37
N PRO A 54 24.58 -0.07 12.87
CA PRO A 54 25.32 0.85 13.73
C PRO A 54 25.40 2.26 13.15
N GLY A 55 25.12 3.28 13.95
CA GLY A 55 25.10 4.69 13.51
C GLY A 55 23.83 5.13 12.75
N MET A 56 22.94 4.21 12.36
CA MET A 56 21.67 4.54 11.74
C MET A 56 20.66 5.03 12.78
N THR A 57 20.72 6.30 13.11
CA THR A 57 19.68 6.96 13.90
C THR A 57 18.39 7.05 13.09
N LEU A 58 17.25 7.31 13.74
CA LEU A 58 15.96 7.45 13.05
C LEU A 58 16.05 8.47 11.89
N MET A 59 16.71 9.62 12.10
CA MET A 59 16.86 10.66 11.07
C MET A 59 17.96 10.38 10.03
N ARG A 60 18.49 9.16 9.99
CA ARG A 60 19.38 8.64 8.94
C ARG A 60 18.78 7.47 8.17
N MET A 61 17.57 7.04 8.53
CA MET A 61 16.85 6.00 7.79
C MET A 61 16.42 6.49 6.40
N PRO A 62 16.35 5.61 5.38
CA PRO A 62 15.68 5.91 4.11
C PRO A 62 14.24 6.36 4.32
N VAL A 63 13.73 7.21 3.42
CA VAL A 63 12.34 7.72 3.55
C VAL A 63 11.33 6.60 3.36
N SER A 64 11.60 5.62 2.49
CA SER A 64 10.75 4.43 2.35
C SER A 64 10.59 3.70 3.69
N VAL A 65 11.67 3.48 4.43
CA VAL A 65 11.63 2.84 5.76
C VAL A 65 10.80 3.66 6.75
N TRP A 66 10.92 4.99 6.73
CA TRP A 66 10.06 5.86 7.53
C TRP A 66 8.58 5.72 7.18
N MET A 67 8.24 5.70 5.89
CA MET A 67 6.85 5.56 5.46
C MET A 67 6.29 4.19 5.81
N PHE A 68 7.08 3.11 5.64
CA PHE A 68 6.71 1.79 6.13
C PHE A 68 6.49 1.77 7.65
N PHE A 69 7.34 2.44 8.44
CA PHE A 69 7.19 2.50 9.89
C PHE A 69 5.88 3.20 10.30
N VAL A 70 5.56 4.35 9.69
CA VAL A 70 4.30 5.07 9.94
C VAL A 70 3.10 4.19 9.58
N VAL A 71 3.15 3.48 8.47
CA VAL A 71 2.08 2.58 8.01
C VAL A 71 1.83 1.45 9.01
N GLN A 72 2.88 0.86 9.60
CA GLN A 72 2.67 -0.20 10.58
C GLN A 72 1.96 0.31 11.85
N ILE A 73 2.23 1.56 12.25
CA ILE A 73 1.51 2.20 13.35
C ILE A 73 0.03 2.41 12.97
N LEU A 74 -0.23 2.87 11.75
CA LEU A 74 -1.62 2.98 11.25
C LEU A 74 -2.34 1.63 11.27
N LEU A 75 -1.72 0.58 10.76
CA LEU A 75 -2.28 -0.78 10.75
C LEU A 75 -2.60 -1.28 12.16
N ALA A 76 -1.70 -1.06 13.13
CA ALA A 76 -1.89 -1.52 14.50
C ALA A 76 -3.18 -0.98 15.17
N PHE A 77 -3.63 0.21 14.76
CA PHE A 77 -4.86 0.81 15.30
C PHE A 77 -6.06 0.65 14.39
N ALA A 78 -5.89 0.63 13.07
CA ALA A 78 -6.99 0.53 12.11
C ALA A 78 -7.60 -0.88 12.05
N ILE A 79 -6.75 -1.92 12.08
CA ILE A 79 -7.18 -3.31 11.97
C ILE A 79 -8.13 -3.74 13.09
N PRO A 80 -7.89 -3.45 14.38
CA PRO A 80 -8.84 -3.84 15.43
C PRO A 80 -10.24 -3.25 15.23
N VAL A 81 -10.36 -2.04 14.73
CA VAL A 81 -11.65 -1.39 14.52
C VAL A 81 -12.44 -2.06 13.41
N ILE A 82 -11.82 -2.30 12.26
CA ILE A 82 -12.51 -3.02 11.17
C ILE A 82 -12.82 -4.46 11.56
N ALA A 83 -11.96 -5.11 12.34
CA ALA A 83 -12.21 -6.47 12.81
C ALA A 83 -13.47 -6.55 13.66
N VAL A 84 -13.73 -5.58 14.53
CA VAL A 84 -14.98 -5.51 15.30
C VAL A 84 -16.18 -5.45 14.36
N GLY A 85 -16.21 -4.51 13.41
CA GLY A 85 -17.33 -4.40 12.46
C GLY A 85 -17.54 -5.67 11.61
N LEU A 86 -16.46 -6.31 11.16
CA LEU A 86 -16.54 -7.57 10.40
C LEU A 86 -17.07 -8.73 11.24
N ILE A 87 -16.69 -8.81 12.52
CA ILE A 87 -17.22 -9.80 13.46
C ILE A 87 -18.72 -9.56 13.66
N GLU A 88 -19.13 -8.33 13.95
CA GLU A 88 -20.54 -7.97 14.15
C GLU A 88 -21.39 -8.30 12.91
N LEU A 89 -20.93 -7.93 11.69
CA LEU A 89 -21.61 -8.28 10.46
C LEU A 89 -21.70 -9.81 10.25
N THR A 90 -20.61 -10.51 10.56
CA THR A 90 -20.59 -11.98 10.44
C THR A 90 -21.55 -12.62 11.44
N MET A 91 -21.64 -12.08 12.64
CA MET A 91 -22.59 -12.53 13.67
C MET A 91 -24.05 -12.28 13.25
N ASP A 92 -24.34 -11.10 12.69
CA ASP A 92 -25.68 -10.80 12.15
C ASP A 92 -26.07 -11.81 11.08
N ARG A 93 -25.17 -12.13 10.17
CA ARG A 93 -25.42 -13.03 9.03
C ARG A 93 -25.48 -14.53 9.40
N LEU A 94 -24.59 -15.00 10.30
CA LEU A 94 -24.47 -16.43 10.62
C LEU A 94 -25.24 -16.85 11.87
N PHE A 95 -25.41 -15.94 12.84
CA PHE A 95 -26.00 -16.26 14.14
C PHE A 95 -27.29 -15.49 14.43
N GLY A 96 -27.72 -14.59 13.51
CA GLY A 96 -28.98 -13.85 13.64
C GLY A 96 -28.94 -12.80 14.76
N THR A 97 -27.78 -12.24 15.08
CA THR A 97 -27.69 -11.01 15.86
C THR A 97 -28.20 -9.84 15.03
N LEU A 98 -28.37 -8.67 15.62
CA LEU A 98 -29.09 -7.55 15.00
C LEU A 98 -28.35 -6.21 15.21
N PHE A 99 -27.02 -6.21 15.13
CA PHE A 99 -26.19 -5.03 15.37
C PHE A 99 -26.52 -3.88 14.41
N PHE A 100 -26.83 -4.18 13.16
CA PHE A 100 -27.06 -3.19 12.10
C PHE A 100 -28.51 -3.14 11.61
N VAL A 101 -29.44 -3.87 12.24
CA VAL A 101 -30.84 -3.94 11.85
C VAL A 101 -31.67 -2.92 12.64
N THR A 102 -32.13 -1.86 11.98
CA THR A 102 -32.82 -0.71 12.62
C THR A 102 -34.13 -1.10 13.31
N SER A 103 -34.91 -2.03 12.73
CA SER A 103 -36.17 -2.50 13.33
C SER A 103 -35.98 -3.18 14.70
N ALA A 104 -34.78 -3.63 15.00
CA ALA A 104 -34.41 -4.27 16.28
C ALA A 104 -33.56 -3.37 17.21
N GLY A 105 -33.39 -2.10 16.85
CA GLY A 105 -32.58 -1.15 17.60
C GLY A 105 -31.09 -1.09 17.20
N GLY A 106 -30.71 -1.80 16.15
CA GLY A 106 -29.38 -1.70 15.53
C GLY A 106 -29.20 -0.42 14.70
N ASP A 107 -27.95 -0.11 14.35
CA ASP A 107 -27.62 1.12 13.64
C ASP A 107 -26.69 0.87 12.43
N PRO A 108 -27.17 1.01 11.17
CA PRO A 108 -26.34 0.91 9.98
C PRO A 108 -25.24 2.00 9.89
N VAL A 109 -25.42 3.16 10.54
CA VAL A 109 -24.40 4.22 10.57
C VAL A 109 -23.23 3.80 11.44
N LEU A 110 -23.44 2.96 12.45
CA LEU A 110 -22.36 2.34 13.22
C LEU A 110 -21.42 1.55 12.30
N TRP A 111 -21.97 0.72 11.38
CA TRP A 111 -21.14 0.04 10.36
C TRP A 111 -20.27 1.01 9.59
N GLN A 112 -20.85 2.12 9.11
CA GLN A 112 -20.12 3.11 8.33
C GLN A 112 -18.99 3.75 9.14
N HIS A 113 -19.19 4.06 10.41
CA HIS A 113 -18.12 4.56 11.28
C HIS A 113 -17.02 3.53 11.50
N LEU A 114 -17.35 2.29 11.86
CA LEU A 114 -16.37 1.23 12.06
C LEU A 114 -15.57 0.95 10.78
N PHE A 115 -16.25 0.94 9.63
CA PHE A 115 -15.59 0.76 8.35
C PHE A 115 -14.64 1.93 8.01
N TRP A 116 -15.09 3.18 8.13
CA TRP A 116 -14.31 4.33 7.68
C TRP A 116 -13.23 4.78 8.67
N ILE A 117 -13.35 4.49 9.95
CA ILE A 117 -12.23 4.61 10.90
C ILE A 117 -11.03 3.75 10.47
N PHE A 118 -11.28 2.62 9.83
CA PHE A 118 -10.26 1.86 9.11
C PHE A 118 -10.04 2.40 7.69
N GLY A 119 -11.11 2.60 6.91
CA GLY A 119 -11.05 2.80 5.46
C GLY A 119 -10.33 4.08 5.04
N HIS A 120 -10.36 5.15 5.85
CA HIS A 120 -9.58 6.33 5.53
C HIS A 120 -8.09 6.15 5.88
N PRO A 121 -7.68 5.70 7.08
CA PRO A 121 -6.29 5.30 7.30
C PRO A 121 -5.75 4.31 6.25
N GLU A 122 -6.58 3.40 5.73
CA GLU A 122 -6.20 2.46 4.67
C GLU A 122 -5.69 3.17 3.41
N VAL A 123 -6.29 4.27 2.98
CA VAL A 123 -5.79 5.01 1.80
C VAL A 123 -4.41 5.61 2.05
N TYR A 124 -4.09 5.98 3.29
CA TYR A 124 -2.75 6.43 3.67
C TYR A 124 -1.76 5.27 3.84
N ILE A 125 -2.23 4.11 4.29
CA ILE A 125 -1.46 2.86 4.30
C ILE A 125 -1.03 2.50 2.86
N LEU A 126 -1.91 2.72 1.87
CA LEU A 126 -1.62 2.45 0.47
C LEU A 126 -0.66 3.47 -0.17
N ILE A 127 -0.76 4.76 0.17
CA ILE A 127 -0.01 5.81 -0.54
C ILE A 127 1.33 6.18 0.11
N LEU A 128 1.49 6.07 1.43
CA LEU A 128 2.73 6.45 2.10
C LEU A 128 3.95 5.64 1.64
N PRO A 129 3.89 4.29 1.49
CA PRO A 129 5.02 3.52 0.99
C PRO A 129 5.47 3.96 -0.41
N PRO A 130 4.60 4.13 -1.42
CA PRO A 130 4.98 4.70 -2.72
C PRO A 130 5.59 6.10 -2.62
N MET A 131 5.10 6.96 -1.73
CA MET A 131 5.73 8.26 -1.45
C MET A 131 7.15 8.12 -0.89
N GLY A 132 7.38 7.09 -0.07
CA GLY A 132 8.70 6.72 0.42
C GLY A 132 9.60 6.25 -0.72
N ILE A 133 9.11 5.32 -1.53
CA ILE A 133 9.82 4.75 -2.68
C ILE A 133 10.33 5.86 -3.62
N ILE A 134 9.45 6.76 -4.07
CA ILE A 134 9.89 7.83 -4.97
C ILE A 134 10.86 8.80 -4.30
N SER A 135 10.77 8.99 -2.98
CA SER A 135 11.71 9.82 -2.23
C SER A 135 13.13 9.24 -2.22
N ASP A 136 13.27 7.91 -2.31
CA ASP A 136 14.56 7.24 -2.41
C ASP A 136 15.05 7.12 -3.89
N VAL A 137 14.12 7.03 -4.84
CA VAL A 137 14.43 6.94 -6.28
C VAL A 137 14.86 8.29 -6.88
N LEU A 138 14.14 9.37 -6.55
CA LEU A 138 14.40 10.70 -7.13
C LEU A 138 15.86 11.17 -6.96
N PRO A 139 16.50 11.07 -5.77
CA PRO A 139 17.88 11.45 -5.57
C PRO A 139 18.86 10.72 -6.48
N ALA A 140 18.68 9.40 -6.64
CA ALA A 140 19.57 8.57 -7.44
C ALA A 140 19.64 9.02 -8.91
N PHE A 141 18.49 9.39 -9.50
CA PHE A 141 18.41 9.83 -10.90
C PHE A 141 18.47 11.34 -11.11
N ALA A 142 18.30 12.15 -10.05
CA ALA A 142 18.58 13.58 -10.08
C ALA A 142 20.07 13.88 -9.78
N LYS A 143 20.85 12.87 -9.38
CA LYS A 143 22.25 12.98 -8.93
C LYS A 143 22.45 14.05 -7.86
N LYS A 144 21.47 14.14 -6.95
CA LYS A 144 21.40 15.19 -5.95
C LYS A 144 20.73 14.64 -4.68
N PRO A 145 21.23 14.96 -3.46
CA PRO A 145 20.58 14.55 -2.22
C PRO A 145 19.13 15.03 -2.15
N LEU A 146 18.29 14.26 -1.45
CA LEU A 146 16.88 14.59 -1.25
C LEU A 146 16.75 15.97 -0.57
N PHE A 147 16.07 16.90 -1.26
CA PHE A 147 15.81 18.22 -0.71
C PHE A 147 14.80 18.12 0.43
N GLY A 148 15.10 18.78 1.55
CA GLY A 148 14.17 18.87 2.67
C GLY A 148 13.82 17.54 3.34
N TYR A 149 14.74 16.59 3.44
CA TYR A 149 14.52 15.28 4.07
C TYR A 149 13.73 15.34 5.39
N PRO A 150 14.03 16.22 6.39
CA PRO A 150 13.25 16.28 7.62
C PRO A 150 11.78 16.67 7.35
N PHE A 151 11.54 17.60 6.45
CA PHE A 151 10.20 18.03 6.10
C PHE A 151 9.40 16.91 5.44
N ILE A 152 10.04 16.08 4.59
CA ILE A 152 9.40 14.90 3.98
C ILE A 152 9.05 13.86 5.04
N VAL A 153 9.94 13.60 6.02
CA VAL A 153 9.69 12.66 7.12
C VAL A 153 8.53 13.15 7.99
N PHE A 154 8.63 14.38 8.52
CA PHE A 154 7.60 14.91 9.42
C PHE A 154 6.25 15.12 8.73
N SER A 155 6.24 15.47 7.44
CA SER A 155 4.99 15.53 6.68
C SER A 155 4.35 14.14 6.52
N GLY A 156 5.15 13.07 6.36
CA GLY A 156 4.64 11.70 6.35
C GLY A 156 4.01 11.28 7.67
N ILE A 157 4.67 11.61 8.79
CA ILE A 157 4.13 11.38 10.14
C ILE A 157 2.84 12.18 10.34
N ALA A 158 2.82 13.46 9.92
CA ALA A 158 1.64 14.32 10.03
C ALA A 158 0.46 13.76 9.22
N ILE A 159 0.68 13.31 7.97
CA ILE A 159 -0.35 12.67 7.14
C ILE A 159 -0.91 11.43 7.85
N GLY A 160 -0.04 10.56 8.40
CA GLY A 160 -0.48 9.38 9.13
C GLY A 160 -1.36 9.74 10.34
N LEU A 161 -0.92 10.66 11.18
CA LEU A 161 -1.68 11.09 12.37
C LEU A 161 -3.00 11.77 12.00
N MET A 162 -2.99 12.69 11.03
CA MET A 162 -4.19 13.39 10.58
C MET A 162 -5.19 12.46 9.90
N GLY A 163 -4.73 11.37 9.30
CA GLY A 163 -5.57 10.34 8.70
C GLY A 163 -6.64 9.76 9.66
N TRP A 164 -6.41 9.83 10.96
CA TRP A 164 -7.39 9.44 12.00
C TRP A 164 -8.46 10.50 12.27
N ALA A 165 -8.27 11.74 11.87
CA ALA A 165 -9.15 12.85 12.20
C ALA A 165 -10.09 13.24 11.04
N VAL A 166 -10.21 12.41 10.00
CA VAL A 166 -10.88 12.79 8.75
C VAL A 166 -11.88 11.76 8.21
N TRP A 167 -11.99 10.57 8.78
CA TRP A 167 -12.75 9.44 8.20
C TRP A 167 -14.19 9.76 7.82
N SER A 168 -14.85 10.67 8.56
CA SER A 168 -16.27 10.99 8.35
C SER A 168 -16.56 11.82 7.09
N HIS A 169 -15.55 12.27 6.35
CA HIS A 169 -15.79 12.85 5.05
C HIS A 169 -16.36 11.84 4.03
N HIS A 170 -16.19 10.53 4.27
CA HIS A 170 -16.88 9.48 3.52
C HIS A 170 -18.37 9.36 3.86
N MET A 171 -18.85 10.15 4.83
CA MET A 171 -20.19 10.03 5.41
C MET A 171 -20.94 11.38 5.42
N PHE A 172 -20.56 12.38 4.62
CA PHE A 172 -21.19 13.69 4.63
C PHE A 172 -22.70 13.67 4.33
N THR A 173 -23.18 12.65 3.60
CA THR A 173 -24.58 12.51 3.20
C THR A 173 -25.44 11.65 4.15
N VAL A 174 -24.88 11.11 5.26
CA VAL A 174 -25.62 10.21 6.16
C VAL A 174 -26.33 10.94 7.31
N GLY A 175 -26.26 12.28 7.37
CA GLY A 175 -26.95 13.06 8.39
C GLY A 175 -26.16 13.29 9.67
N LEU A 176 -24.84 13.45 9.60
CA LEU A 176 -23.94 13.68 10.77
C LEU A 176 -24.22 14.98 11.55
N GLY A 177 -25.01 15.91 10.97
CA GLY A 177 -25.25 17.23 11.53
C GLY A 177 -24.15 18.26 11.24
N PRO A 178 -24.44 19.57 11.39
CA PRO A 178 -23.59 20.64 10.87
C PRO A 178 -22.24 20.74 11.59
N ILE A 179 -22.18 20.44 12.86
CA ILE A 179 -20.92 20.54 13.64
C ILE A 179 -19.92 19.50 13.15
N ALA A 180 -20.32 18.22 13.05
CA ALA A 180 -19.45 17.14 12.58
C ALA A 180 -19.02 17.38 11.15
N VAL A 181 -19.95 17.75 10.24
CA VAL A 181 -19.63 18.08 8.84
C VAL A 181 -18.59 19.21 8.75
N SER A 182 -18.73 20.28 9.55
CA SER A 182 -17.77 21.39 9.55
C SER A 182 -16.39 20.95 10.05
N VAL A 183 -16.33 20.19 11.15
CA VAL A 183 -15.07 19.71 11.71
C VAL A 183 -14.34 18.81 10.70
N PHE A 184 -15.03 17.81 10.13
CA PHE A 184 -14.42 16.89 9.18
C PHE A 184 -14.06 17.53 7.83
N THR A 185 -14.78 18.57 7.41
CA THR A 185 -14.39 19.44 6.27
C THR A 185 -13.03 20.09 6.53
N ILE A 186 -12.88 20.77 7.68
CA ILE A 186 -11.65 21.51 8.02
C ILE A 186 -10.47 20.53 8.17
N THR A 187 -10.63 19.46 8.92
CA THR A 187 -9.54 18.49 9.14
C THR A 187 -9.11 17.80 7.85
N THR A 188 -10.06 17.51 6.95
CA THR A 188 -9.76 16.92 5.65
C THR A 188 -8.98 17.89 4.75
N MET A 189 -9.36 19.15 4.72
CA MET A 189 -8.62 20.18 3.96
C MET A 189 -7.20 20.37 4.49
N LEU A 190 -7.00 20.28 5.81
CA LEU A 190 -5.67 20.45 6.43
C LEU A 190 -4.66 19.39 6.00
N ILE A 191 -5.07 18.18 5.60
CA ILE A 191 -4.16 17.14 5.09
C ILE A 191 -3.46 17.56 3.79
N ALA A 192 -4.04 18.48 3.02
CA ALA A 192 -3.41 19.01 1.82
C ALA A 192 -2.08 19.72 2.13
N VAL A 193 -1.92 20.30 3.33
CA VAL A 193 -0.71 21.04 3.72
C VAL A 193 0.53 20.13 3.79
N PRO A 194 0.59 19.07 4.63
CA PRO A 194 1.74 18.18 4.66
C PRO A 194 1.95 17.44 3.33
N THR A 195 0.89 17.18 2.56
CA THR A 195 0.99 16.60 1.22
C THR A 195 1.69 17.56 0.25
N GLY A 196 1.30 18.85 0.26
CA GLY A 196 1.96 19.89 -0.52
C GLY A 196 3.45 20.03 -0.15
N VAL A 197 3.79 19.94 1.13
CA VAL A 197 5.19 19.95 1.58
C VAL A 197 6.00 18.85 0.90
N LYS A 198 5.49 17.62 0.79
CA LYS A 198 6.16 16.53 0.07
C LYS A 198 6.38 16.87 -1.41
N ILE A 199 5.32 17.31 -2.10
CA ILE A 199 5.36 17.64 -3.52
C ILE A 199 6.41 18.72 -3.79
N PHE A 200 6.42 19.82 -3.03
CA PHE A 200 7.41 20.89 -3.19
C PHE A 200 8.84 20.42 -2.92
N ASN A 201 9.06 19.52 -1.95
CA ASN A 201 10.39 18.98 -1.69
C ASN A 201 10.86 18.01 -2.80
N TRP A 202 9.96 17.23 -3.43
CA TRP A 202 10.30 16.43 -4.60
C TRP A 202 10.65 17.32 -5.81
N ILE A 203 9.87 18.36 -6.07
CA ILE A 203 10.21 19.36 -7.09
C ILE A 203 11.55 20.04 -6.78
N GLY A 204 11.80 20.40 -5.51
CA GLY A 204 13.07 20.94 -5.05
C GLY A 204 14.25 19.98 -5.21
N THR A 205 14.01 18.66 -5.14
CA THR A 205 15.03 17.63 -5.43
C THR A 205 15.35 17.60 -6.92
N LEU A 206 14.34 17.73 -7.78
CA LEU A 206 14.52 17.77 -9.24
C LEU A 206 15.18 19.08 -9.72
N TRP A 207 14.86 20.19 -9.06
CA TRP A 207 15.34 21.52 -9.43
C TRP A 207 16.86 21.61 -9.35
N GLY A 208 17.51 21.91 -10.49
CA GLY A 208 18.96 22.00 -10.58
C GLY A 208 19.70 20.67 -10.46
N GLY A 209 19.01 19.54 -10.58
CA GLY A 209 19.60 18.20 -10.65
C GLY A 209 20.06 17.83 -12.07
N SER A 210 20.99 16.90 -12.18
CA SER A 210 21.40 16.27 -13.44
C SER A 210 20.50 15.05 -13.70
N ILE A 211 19.32 15.28 -14.29
CA ILE A 211 18.26 14.29 -14.34
C ILE A 211 18.53 13.24 -15.43
N GLU A 212 18.57 11.98 -15.04
CA GLU A 212 18.61 10.82 -15.92
C GLU A 212 17.21 10.22 -16.08
N TYR A 213 16.59 10.37 -17.25
CA TYR A 213 15.25 9.85 -17.55
C TYR A 213 15.28 8.34 -17.84
N LYS A 214 15.63 7.53 -16.83
CA LYS A 214 15.43 6.09 -16.81
C LYS A 214 13.98 5.74 -16.51
N SER A 215 13.57 4.49 -16.75
CA SER A 215 12.19 4.05 -16.54
C SER A 215 11.73 4.31 -15.10
N ALA A 216 12.54 4.00 -14.08
CA ALA A 216 12.24 4.28 -12.69
C ALA A 216 11.94 5.77 -12.44
N MET A 217 12.75 6.65 -13.01
CA MET A 217 12.59 8.11 -12.89
C MET A 217 11.34 8.62 -13.59
N LEU A 218 11.01 8.09 -14.78
CA LEU A 218 9.78 8.46 -15.49
C LEU A 218 8.53 8.12 -14.65
N PHE A 219 8.50 6.94 -14.06
CA PHE A 219 7.41 6.54 -13.17
C PHE A 219 7.34 7.41 -11.90
N ALA A 220 8.48 7.81 -11.32
CA ALA A 220 8.50 8.72 -10.17
C ALA A 220 7.96 10.12 -10.51
N VAL A 221 8.34 10.68 -11.67
CA VAL A 221 7.82 11.97 -12.14
C VAL A 221 6.34 11.85 -12.53
N GLY A 222 5.97 10.75 -13.19
CA GLY A 222 4.56 10.43 -13.49
C GLY A 222 3.69 10.34 -12.24
N PHE A 223 4.20 9.72 -11.18
CA PHE A 223 3.56 9.73 -9.85
C PHE A 223 3.27 11.17 -9.40
N ILE A 224 4.27 12.05 -9.37
CA ILE A 224 4.11 13.42 -8.91
C ILE A 224 3.01 14.13 -9.71
N ALA A 225 3.07 14.03 -11.05
CA ALA A 225 2.11 14.69 -11.94
C ALA A 225 0.67 14.19 -11.71
N MET A 226 0.46 12.88 -11.68
CA MET A 226 -0.88 12.29 -11.52
C MET A 226 -1.42 12.48 -10.11
N PHE A 227 -0.55 12.38 -9.10
CA PHE A 227 -0.94 12.61 -7.71
C PHE A 227 -1.35 14.06 -7.43
N ILE A 228 -0.76 15.04 -8.12
CA ILE A 228 -1.21 16.44 -8.05
C ILE A 228 -2.65 16.57 -8.56
N ILE A 229 -2.97 15.98 -9.71
CA ILE A 229 -4.34 16.01 -10.28
C ILE A 229 -5.33 15.34 -9.30
N GLY A 230 -4.98 14.15 -8.79
CA GLY A 230 -5.78 13.45 -7.79
C GLY A 230 -5.93 14.24 -6.49
N GLY A 231 -4.88 14.93 -6.03
CA GLY A 231 -4.91 15.77 -4.85
C GLY A 231 -5.85 16.98 -5.01
N LEU A 232 -5.87 17.62 -6.18
CA LEU A 232 -6.78 18.73 -6.47
C LEU A 232 -8.25 18.29 -6.45
N SER A 233 -8.57 17.14 -7.05
CA SER A 233 -9.92 16.56 -6.95
C SER A 233 -10.27 16.15 -5.52
N GLY A 234 -9.27 15.69 -4.72
CA GLY A 234 -9.44 15.41 -3.29
C GLY A 234 -9.79 16.64 -2.46
N VAL A 235 -9.17 17.78 -2.75
CA VAL A 235 -9.54 19.07 -2.10
C VAL A 235 -10.99 19.45 -2.43
N SER A 236 -11.47 19.20 -3.66
CA SER A 236 -12.87 19.45 -3.99
C SER A 236 -13.83 18.56 -3.20
N HIS A 237 -13.48 17.29 -2.94
CA HIS A 237 -14.26 16.39 -2.06
C HIS A 237 -14.19 16.78 -0.58
N ALA A 238 -13.09 17.40 -0.14
CA ALA A 238 -12.95 17.84 1.25
C ALA A 238 -13.98 18.91 1.63
N VAL A 239 -14.51 19.66 0.65
CA VAL A 239 -15.53 20.70 0.84
C VAL A 239 -16.92 20.06 0.80
N ALA A 240 -17.57 19.90 1.96
CA ALA A 240 -18.84 19.18 2.06
C ALA A 240 -19.92 19.63 1.07
N PRO A 241 -20.18 20.94 0.84
CA PRO A 241 -21.14 21.37 -0.20
C PRO A 241 -20.80 20.87 -1.61
N SER A 242 -19.52 20.76 -1.95
CA SER A 242 -19.08 20.18 -3.22
C SER A 242 -19.29 18.66 -3.22
N ASP A 243 -18.93 18.00 -2.12
CA ASP A 243 -19.05 16.55 -1.97
C ASP A 243 -20.50 16.07 -2.03
N TYR A 244 -21.47 16.84 -1.56
CA TYR A 244 -22.90 16.51 -1.71
C TYR A 244 -23.33 16.26 -3.16
N GLN A 245 -22.63 16.86 -4.13
CA GLN A 245 -22.88 16.65 -5.56
C GLN A 245 -21.99 15.57 -6.16
N GLN A 246 -20.84 15.31 -5.56
CA GLN A 246 -19.80 14.42 -6.11
C GLN A 246 -19.83 13.04 -5.48
N GLN A 247 -20.30 12.92 -4.23
CA GLN A 247 -20.32 11.67 -3.50
C GLN A 247 -21.13 10.60 -4.25
N ASP A 248 -20.57 9.37 -4.29
CA ASP A 248 -21.13 8.22 -4.99
C ASP A 248 -21.36 8.40 -6.50
N THR A 249 -20.68 9.37 -7.12
CA THR A 249 -20.63 9.52 -8.59
C THR A 249 -19.31 9.02 -9.17
N TYR A 250 -19.21 9.02 -10.51
CA TYR A 250 -17.96 8.71 -11.22
C TYR A 250 -16.83 9.73 -10.95
N TYR A 251 -17.13 10.91 -10.40
CA TYR A 251 -16.10 11.87 -9.97
C TYR A 251 -15.21 11.29 -8.86
N ILE A 252 -15.81 10.57 -7.90
CA ILE A 252 -15.03 9.84 -6.87
C ILE A 252 -14.18 8.74 -7.50
N ILE A 253 -14.71 8.01 -8.50
CA ILE A 253 -13.94 6.98 -9.19
C ILE A 253 -12.70 7.59 -9.87
N ALA A 254 -12.86 8.74 -10.54
CA ALA A 254 -11.74 9.48 -11.12
C ALA A 254 -10.72 9.86 -10.05
N HIS A 255 -11.15 10.51 -8.97
CA HIS A 255 -10.30 10.91 -7.86
C HIS A 255 -9.50 9.72 -7.29
N LEU A 256 -10.19 8.64 -6.90
CA LEU A 256 -9.56 7.47 -6.29
C LEU A 256 -8.50 6.85 -7.20
N HIS A 257 -8.74 6.80 -8.52
CA HIS A 257 -7.79 6.21 -9.44
C HIS A 257 -6.61 7.13 -9.78
N TYR A 258 -6.79 8.46 -9.73
CA TYR A 258 -5.65 9.36 -9.84
C TYR A 258 -4.73 9.30 -8.62
N VAL A 259 -5.26 9.12 -7.40
CA VAL A 259 -4.41 8.99 -6.20
C VAL A 259 -3.87 7.57 -6.02
N LEU A 260 -4.65 6.50 -6.34
CA LEU A 260 -4.24 5.11 -6.16
C LEU A 260 -3.46 4.59 -7.37
N PHE A 261 -4.01 4.68 -8.58
CA PHE A 261 -3.30 4.20 -9.77
C PHE A 261 -2.21 5.21 -10.18
N GLY A 262 -2.57 6.46 -10.34
CA GLY A 262 -1.63 7.53 -10.69
C GLY A 262 -0.61 7.82 -9.58
N GLY A 263 -0.98 7.64 -8.33
CA GLY A 263 -0.10 7.68 -7.17
C GLY A 263 0.53 6.31 -6.89
N ALA A 264 -0.16 5.44 -6.12
CA ALA A 264 0.45 4.25 -5.55
C ALA A 264 1.06 3.31 -6.60
N ILE A 265 0.34 2.98 -7.69
CA ILE A 265 0.83 2.02 -8.69
C ILE A 265 2.02 2.58 -9.47
N LEU A 266 2.01 3.86 -9.89
CA LEU A 266 3.18 4.43 -10.56
C LEU A 266 4.40 4.49 -9.63
N GLY A 267 4.20 4.78 -8.32
CA GLY A 267 5.27 4.72 -7.33
C GLY A 267 5.83 3.31 -7.14
N ILE A 268 4.98 2.29 -7.13
CA ILE A 268 5.39 0.87 -7.06
C ILE A 268 6.19 0.49 -8.33
N PHE A 269 5.73 0.86 -9.52
CA PHE A 269 6.50 0.63 -10.75
C PHE A 269 7.87 1.32 -10.71
N SER A 270 7.93 2.56 -10.21
CA SER A 270 9.21 3.24 -9.99
C SER A 270 10.16 2.38 -9.14
N GLY A 271 9.67 1.85 -8.02
CA GLY A 271 10.43 0.96 -7.14
C GLY A 271 10.84 -0.35 -7.82
N ILE A 272 9.93 -0.99 -8.55
CA ILE A 272 10.24 -2.24 -9.26
C ILE A 272 11.38 -2.01 -10.26
N TYR A 273 11.31 -0.98 -11.11
CA TYR A 273 12.38 -0.67 -12.06
C TYR A 273 13.69 -0.32 -11.36
N PHE A 274 13.64 0.29 -10.18
CA PHE A 274 14.82 0.68 -9.41
C PHE A 274 15.49 -0.51 -8.73
N TRP A 275 14.74 -1.39 -8.04
CA TRP A 275 15.29 -2.48 -7.27
C TRP A 275 15.30 -3.83 -7.99
N PHE A 276 14.69 -3.97 -9.18
CA PHE A 276 14.77 -5.21 -9.96
C PHE A 276 16.20 -5.69 -10.19
N PRO A 277 17.17 -4.80 -10.54
CA PRO A 277 18.58 -5.20 -10.65
C PRO A 277 19.14 -5.79 -9.37
N LYS A 278 18.79 -5.21 -8.22
CA LYS A 278 19.24 -5.70 -6.91
C LYS A 278 18.71 -7.10 -6.61
N VAL A 279 17.42 -7.34 -6.88
CA VAL A 279 16.75 -8.61 -6.56
C VAL A 279 17.18 -9.74 -7.51
N THR A 280 17.43 -9.45 -8.79
CA THR A 280 17.63 -10.46 -9.85
C THR A 280 19.04 -10.51 -10.41
N GLY A 281 19.87 -9.49 -10.18
CA GLY A 281 21.16 -9.31 -10.83
C GLY A 281 21.09 -8.86 -12.30
N LYS A 282 19.88 -8.63 -12.84
CA LYS A 282 19.64 -8.29 -14.24
C LYS A 282 18.98 -6.92 -14.40
N LEU A 283 19.32 -6.19 -15.46
CA LEU A 283 18.62 -4.95 -15.81
C LEU A 283 17.32 -5.24 -16.58
N LEU A 284 16.24 -4.52 -16.24
CA LEU A 284 15.07 -4.45 -17.10
C LEU A 284 15.39 -3.63 -18.37
N SER A 285 14.80 -4.02 -19.51
CA SER A 285 15.00 -3.29 -20.76
C SER A 285 14.40 -1.87 -20.65
N GLU A 286 15.26 -0.85 -20.73
CA GLU A 286 14.86 0.56 -20.70
C GLU A 286 13.94 0.96 -21.86
N LYS A 287 14.12 0.35 -23.04
CA LYS A 287 13.24 0.60 -24.18
C LYS A 287 11.81 0.15 -23.90
N LEU A 288 11.66 -1.06 -23.37
CA LEU A 288 10.34 -1.60 -22.98
C LEU A 288 9.80 -0.86 -21.76
N GLY A 289 10.64 -0.48 -20.80
CA GLY A 289 10.25 0.26 -19.62
C GLY A 289 9.69 1.66 -19.94
N LYS A 290 10.34 2.38 -20.83
CA LYS A 290 9.85 3.69 -21.31
C LYS A 290 8.56 3.55 -22.13
N LEU A 291 8.45 2.51 -22.95
CA LEU A 291 7.21 2.21 -23.68
C LEU A 291 6.08 1.89 -22.71
N HIS A 292 6.33 1.05 -21.70
CA HIS A 292 5.38 0.74 -20.62
C HIS A 292 4.93 2.02 -19.91
N PHE A 293 5.85 2.90 -19.53
CA PHE A 293 5.51 4.16 -18.87
C PHE A 293 4.56 5.01 -19.72
N TRP A 294 4.90 5.29 -20.98
CA TRP A 294 4.10 6.19 -21.80
C TRP A 294 2.73 5.63 -22.12
N ILE A 295 2.61 4.32 -22.39
CA ILE A 295 1.32 3.69 -22.63
C ILE A 295 0.49 3.69 -21.35
N THR A 296 1.10 3.40 -20.18
CA THR A 296 0.42 3.50 -18.88
C THR A 296 -0.07 4.92 -18.61
N PHE A 297 0.79 5.92 -18.80
CA PHE A 297 0.46 7.32 -18.54
C PHE A 297 -0.70 7.82 -19.41
N VAL A 298 -0.67 7.52 -20.70
CA VAL A 298 -1.75 7.86 -21.63
C VAL A 298 -3.02 7.09 -21.31
N GLY A 299 -2.91 5.78 -21.11
CA GLY A 299 -4.05 4.91 -20.79
C GLY A 299 -4.76 5.32 -19.50
N LEU A 300 -4.00 5.70 -18.46
CA LEU A 300 -4.56 6.21 -17.21
C LEU A 300 -5.43 7.45 -17.44
N ASN A 301 -4.91 8.44 -18.17
CA ASN A 301 -5.63 9.67 -18.44
C ASN A 301 -6.85 9.42 -19.33
N LEU A 302 -6.74 8.57 -20.37
CA LEU A 302 -7.90 8.20 -21.21
C LEU A 302 -8.98 7.46 -20.43
N THR A 303 -8.59 6.65 -19.42
CA THR A 303 -9.56 5.88 -18.62
C THR A 303 -10.23 6.77 -17.58
N PHE A 304 -9.47 7.49 -16.77
CA PHE A 304 -10.00 8.08 -15.55
C PHE A 304 -10.29 9.58 -15.65
N PHE A 305 -9.66 10.32 -16.57
CA PHE A 305 -9.95 11.74 -16.71
C PHE A 305 -11.39 12.02 -17.17
N PRO A 306 -11.96 11.28 -18.17
CA PRO A 306 -13.35 11.44 -18.57
C PRO A 306 -14.36 11.20 -17.44
N MET A 307 -14.00 10.36 -16.45
CA MET A 307 -14.87 10.04 -15.33
C MET A 307 -15.15 11.26 -14.42
N HIS A 308 -14.28 12.29 -14.39
CA HIS A 308 -14.61 13.55 -13.72
C HIS A 308 -15.83 14.20 -14.34
N TYR A 309 -15.89 14.25 -15.68
CA TYR A 309 -17.04 14.83 -16.40
C TYR A 309 -18.29 13.97 -16.28
N LEU A 310 -18.16 12.64 -16.36
CA LEU A 310 -19.28 11.71 -16.12
C LEU A 310 -19.89 11.93 -14.74
N GLY A 311 -19.06 12.05 -13.71
CA GLY A 311 -19.53 12.31 -12.34
C GLY A 311 -20.17 13.67 -12.17
N MET A 312 -19.58 14.73 -12.76
CA MET A 312 -20.19 16.07 -12.76
C MET A 312 -21.53 16.13 -13.49
N ASN A 313 -21.71 15.27 -14.50
CA ASN A 313 -22.97 15.10 -15.22
C ASN A 313 -23.93 14.13 -14.50
N GLY A 314 -23.64 13.77 -13.24
CA GLY A 314 -24.55 12.99 -12.40
C GLY A 314 -24.48 11.48 -12.58
N MET A 315 -23.50 10.91 -13.32
CA MET A 315 -23.39 9.47 -13.46
C MET A 315 -23.04 8.83 -12.11
N PRO A 316 -23.93 8.00 -11.50
CA PRO A 316 -23.66 7.35 -10.25
C PRO A 316 -22.64 6.22 -10.43
N ARG A 317 -21.86 5.94 -9.40
CA ARG A 317 -21.00 4.73 -9.38
C ARG A 317 -21.84 3.47 -9.19
N ARG A 318 -21.28 2.28 -9.55
CA ARG A 318 -21.86 0.95 -9.31
C ARG A 318 -23.14 0.64 -10.12
N ILE A 319 -23.38 1.37 -11.19
CA ILE A 319 -24.44 1.03 -12.14
C ILE A 319 -23.87 0.10 -13.22
N TYR A 320 -24.67 -0.88 -13.65
CA TYR A 320 -24.28 -1.82 -14.71
C TYR A 320 -24.77 -1.38 -16.11
N THR A 321 -25.74 -0.47 -16.15
CA THR A 321 -26.30 0.09 -17.37
C THR A 321 -26.86 1.50 -17.12
N TYR A 322 -27.09 2.26 -18.17
CA TYR A 322 -27.69 3.59 -18.15
C TYR A 322 -28.42 3.86 -19.47
N ALA A 323 -29.33 4.82 -19.46
CA ALA A 323 -30.08 5.22 -20.63
C ALA A 323 -29.27 6.17 -21.53
N THR A 324 -29.39 6.02 -22.85
CA THR A 324 -28.59 6.76 -23.86
C THR A 324 -28.86 8.28 -23.86
N GLU A 325 -30.06 8.69 -23.44
CA GLU A 325 -30.45 10.10 -23.33
C GLU A 325 -29.64 10.90 -22.33
N PHE A 326 -28.91 10.27 -21.41
CA PHE A 326 -28.00 10.96 -20.48
C PHE A 326 -26.75 11.49 -21.17
N GLY A 327 -26.43 11.06 -22.40
CA GLY A 327 -25.28 11.53 -23.16
C GLY A 327 -23.92 11.09 -22.61
N TRP A 328 -23.86 10.01 -21.81
CA TRP A 328 -22.63 9.49 -21.20
C TRP A 328 -21.84 8.55 -22.11
N ASP A 329 -22.41 8.10 -23.26
CA ASP A 329 -21.87 7.05 -24.11
C ASP A 329 -20.44 7.33 -24.59
N ASN A 330 -20.19 8.52 -25.15
CA ASN A 330 -18.89 8.86 -25.74
C ASN A 330 -17.77 8.89 -24.69
N LEU A 331 -18.05 9.41 -23.49
CA LEU A 331 -17.06 9.47 -22.41
C LEU A 331 -16.80 8.07 -21.83
N ASN A 332 -17.84 7.23 -21.69
CA ASN A 332 -17.68 5.83 -21.31
C ASN A 332 -16.91 5.01 -22.35
N ALA A 333 -17.18 5.24 -23.65
CA ALA A 333 -16.43 4.60 -24.73
C ALA A 333 -14.95 4.98 -24.70
N LEU A 334 -14.64 6.28 -24.46
CA LEU A 334 -13.27 6.76 -24.29
C LEU A 334 -12.58 6.12 -23.08
N SER A 335 -13.28 6.04 -21.93
CA SER A 335 -12.75 5.37 -20.73
C SER A 335 -12.49 3.88 -20.98
N SER A 336 -13.39 3.20 -21.69
CA SER A 336 -13.24 1.78 -22.05
C SER A 336 -12.06 1.55 -23.00
N PHE A 337 -11.86 2.45 -23.98
CA PHE A 337 -10.67 2.42 -24.83
C PHE A 337 -9.38 2.62 -24.02
N GLY A 338 -9.38 3.59 -23.09
CA GLY A 338 -8.28 3.83 -22.17
C GLY A 338 -7.91 2.58 -21.35
N TYR A 339 -8.92 1.83 -20.87
CA TYR A 339 -8.70 0.56 -20.18
C TYR A 339 -7.96 -0.47 -21.04
N ILE A 340 -8.33 -0.59 -22.33
CA ILE A 340 -7.61 -1.48 -23.26
C ILE A 340 -6.15 -1.05 -23.39
N VAL A 341 -5.87 0.26 -23.48
CA VAL A 341 -4.50 0.81 -23.53
C VAL A 341 -3.73 0.45 -22.25
N LEU A 342 -4.36 0.58 -21.07
CA LEU A 342 -3.76 0.15 -19.80
C LEU A 342 -3.46 -1.35 -19.79
N PHE A 343 -4.40 -2.18 -20.25
CA PHE A 343 -4.19 -3.62 -20.34
C PHE A 343 -2.97 -3.97 -21.21
N VAL A 344 -2.84 -3.33 -22.38
CA VAL A 344 -1.67 -3.51 -23.24
C VAL A 344 -0.37 -3.10 -22.51
N SER A 345 -0.39 -2.03 -21.74
CA SER A 345 0.79 -1.61 -20.97
C SER A 345 1.23 -2.67 -19.96
N MET A 346 0.27 -3.33 -19.29
CA MET A 346 0.57 -4.44 -18.37
C MET A 346 1.19 -5.64 -19.08
N LEU A 347 0.73 -5.98 -20.28
CA LEU A 347 1.34 -7.05 -21.08
C LEU A 347 2.80 -6.72 -21.45
N ILE A 348 3.09 -5.46 -21.80
CA ILE A 348 4.46 -5.00 -22.07
C ILE A 348 5.34 -5.13 -20.82
N PHE A 349 4.81 -4.76 -19.66
CA PHE A 349 5.50 -4.89 -18.39
C PHE A 349 5.85 -6.34 -18.05
N VAL A 350 4.86 -7.24 -18.11
CA VAL A 350 5.05 -8.68 -17.85
C VAL A 350 6.07 -9.27 -18.84
N TYR A 351 5.95 -8.92 -20.12
CA TYR A 351 6.92 -9.34 -21.14
C TYR A 351 8.33 -8.84 -20.82
N ASN A 352 8.48 -7.57 -20.39
CA ASN A 352 9.77 -6.99 -20.02
C ASN A 352 10.40 -7.77 -18.85
N ILE A 353 9.61 -8.09 -17.79
CA ILE A 353 10.09 -8.88 -16.65
C ILE A 353 10.58 -10.25 -17.11
N ILE A 354 9.76 -11.01 -17.85
CA ILE A 354 10.08 -12.38 -18.26
C ILE A 354 11.33 -12.39 -19.17
N LYS A 355 11.39 -11.49 -20.15
CA LYS A 355 12.52 -11.38 -21.07
C LYS A 355 13.80 -11.01 -20.31
N SER A 356 13.75 -9.98 -19.47
CA SER A 356 14.92 -9.47 -18.77
C SER A 356 15.42 -10.42 -17.68
N TYR A 357 14.53 -11.14 -16.99
CA TYR A 357 14.92 -12.18 -16.06
C TYR A 357 15.71 -13.31 -16.75
N LYS A 358 15.28 -13.71 -17.95
CA LYS A 358 15.94 -14.81 -18.70
C LYS A 358 17.22 -14.36 -19.42
N SER A 359 17.22 -13.18 -20.02
CA SER A 359 18.28 -12.75 -20.96
C SER A 359 18.62 -11.25 -20.84
N GLY A 360 18.37 -10.64 -19.67
CA GLY A 360 18.76 -9.26 -19.40
C GLY A 360 20.26 -9.08 -19.23
N GLU A 361 20.72 -7.87 -19.42
CA GLU A 361 22.09 -7.45 -19.15
C GLU A 361 22.40 -7.58 -17.65
N GLU A 362 23.63 -8.03 -17.31
CA GLU A 362 24.11 -8.08 -15.94
C GLU A 362 24.16 -6.67 -15.33
N ALA A 363 23.56 -6.51 -14.16
CA ALA A 363 23.41 -5.19 -13.58
C ALA A 363 24.60 -4.70 -12.78
N GLY A 364 25.48 -5.62 -12.36
CA GLY A 364 26.48 -5.30 -11.34
C GLY A 364 25.83 -5.01 -9.98
N HIS A 365 26.60 -4.47 -9.02
CA HIS A 365 26.10 -4.22 -7.67
C HIS A 365 25.39 -2.86 -7.54
N ASP A 366 25.77 -1.86 -8.32
CA ASP A 366 25.24 -0.48 -8.26
C ASP A 366 25.09 0.14 -9.66
N PRO A 367 24.07 -0.25 -10.43
CA PRO A 367 23.88 0.24 -11.80
C PRO A 367 23.40 1.70 -11.88
N TRP A 368 22.99 2.28 -10.75
CA TRP A 368 22.39 3.62 -10.71
C TRP A 368 23.29 4.68 -10.08
N ASP A 369 24.46 4.31 -9.58
CA ASP A 369 25.27 5.18 -8.73
C ASP A 369 24.43 5.79 -7.59
N ALA A 370 23.74 4.91 -6.85
CA ALA A 370 22.74 5.27 -5.86
C ALA A 370 23.34 5.47 -4.45
N PRO A 371 22.60 6.17 -3.53
CA PRO A 371 23.09 6.51 -2.20
C PRO A 371 22.92 5.42 -1.14
N GLY A 372 22.03 4.42 -1.37
CA GLY A 372 21.57 3.47 -0.36
C GLY A 372 22.58 2.39 -0.02
N LEU A 373 22.44 1.79 1.19
CA LEU A 373 23.30 0.71 1.66
C LEU A 373 23.15 -0.57 0.85
N GLU A 374 21.98 -0.83 0.31
CA GLU A 374 21.69 -2.01 -0.50
C GLU A 374 22.60 -2.12 -1.72
N TRP A 375 23.17 -1.01 -2.17
CA TRP A 375 24.09 -0.98 -3.32
C TRP A 375 25.55 -1.26 -2.95
N THR A 376 25.85 -1.46 -1.64
CA THR A 376 27.19 -1.85 -1.16
C THR A 376 27.42 -3.38 -1.14
N ILE A 377 26.42 -4.17 -1.51
CA ILE A 377 26.47 -5.64 -1.56
C ILE A 377 26.16 -6.15 -2.97
N THR A 378 26.42 -7.42 -3.23
CA THR A 378 26.18 -8.05 -4.55
C THR A 378 24.71 -7.98 -4.98
N SER A 379 24.48 -8.18 -6.28
CA SER A 379 23.14 -8.29 -6.87
C SER A 379 23.04 -9.65 -7.60
N PRO A 380 22.24 -10.60 -7.15
CA PRO A 380 21.39 -10.61 -5.96
C PRO A 380 22.16 -10.48 -4.64
N PRO A 381 21.52 -10.04 -3.53
CA PRO A 381 22.14 -10.03 -2.22
C PRO A 381 22.31 -11.46 -1.69
N PRO A 382 23.36 -11.74 -0.89
CA PRO A 382 23.49 -13.02 -0.23
C PRO A 382 22.40 -13.19 0.85
N VAL A 383 22.15 -14.42 1.28
CA VAL A 383 21.08 -14.74 2.26
C VAL A 383 21.24 -14.02 3.60
N TYR A 384 22.46 -13.67 3.97
CA TYR A 384 22.79 -12.92 5.19
C TYR A 384 22.84 -11.39 4.99
N ASN A 385 22.61 -10.88 3.78
CA ASN A 385 22.74 -9.48 3.33
C ASN A 385 24.16 -8.92 3.45
N PHE A 386 24.65 -8.64 4.64
CA PHE A 386 25.97 -8.04 4.91
C PHE A 386 26.88 -9.04 5.61
N SER A 387 28.07 -9.23 5.09
CA SER A 387 29.12 -10.01 5.78
C SER A 387 29.67 -9.27 7.00
N GLU A 388 29.73 -7.94 6.91
CA GLU A 388 30.07 -7.04 8.02
C GLU A 388 29.02 -5.92 8.07
N LEU A 389 28.48 -5.65 9.27
CA LEU A 389 27.47 -4.61 9.43
C LEU A 389 28.08 -3.22 9.14
N PRO A 390 27.56 -2.48 8.15
CA PRO A 390 28.09 -1.18 7.81
C PRO A 390 27.78 -0.16 8.90
N VAL A 391 28.72 0.75 9.17
CA VAL A 391 28.50 1.91 10.05
C VAL A 391 27.94 3.06 9.23
N VAL A 392 26.74 3.53 9.60
CA VAL A 392 26.04 4.61 8.90
C VAL A 392 26.44 5.97 9.47
N GLU A 393 27.18 6.74 8.70
CA GLU A 393 27.66 8.07 9.09
C GLU A 393 26.71 9.22 8.69
N GLY A 394 25.81 8.98 7.73
CA GLY A 394 24.90 10.01 7.22
C GLY A 394 23.68 9.43 6.48
N ARG A 395 22.90 10.30 5.85
CA ARG A 395 21.64 9.93 5.14
C ARG A 395 21.88 9.22 3.81
N ASP A 396 22.98 9.54 3.13
CA ASP A 396 23.36 9.01 1.83
C ASP A 396 24.66 8.18 2.00
N PRO A 397 24.60 7.04 2.74
CA PRO A 397 25.80 6.38 3.26
C PRO A 397 26.75 5.93 2.16
N TYR A 398 26.27 5.39 1.05
CA TYR A 398 27.16 4.94 -0.01
C TYR A 398 27.75 6.12 -0.81
N TRP A 399 27.02 7.22 -1.00
CA TRP A 399 27.62 8.43 -1.59
C TRP A 399 28.68 9.04 -0.71
N ILE A 400 28.55 8.97 0.62
CA ILE A 400 29.61 9.42 1.55
C ILE A 400 30.88 8.60 1.32
N VAL A 401 30.75 7.27 1.26
CA VAL A 401 31.89 6.36 1.01
C VAL A 401 32.54 6.64 -0.34
N LYS A 402 31.76 6.76 -1.42
CA LYS A 402 32.25 7.06 -2.78
C LYS A 402 32.98 8.39 -2.83
N ARG A 403 32.39 9.46 -2.28
CA ARG A 403 33.02 10.79 -2.26
C ARG A 403 34.32 10.81 -1.47
N ARG A 404 34.38 10.07 -0.35
CA ARG A 404 35.62 9.94 0.44
C ARG A 404 36.70 9.24 -0.38
N ALA A 405 36.39 8.12 -1.03
CA ALA A 405 37.32 7.39 -1.87
C ALA A 405 37.90 8.29 -2.97
N VAL A 406 37.05 9.01 -3.69
CA VAL A 406 37.46 9.96 -4.75
C VAL A 406 38.34 11.09 -4.18
N ALA A 407 37.99 11.66 -3.03
CA ALA A 407 38.75 12.72 -2.39
C ALA A 407 40.17 12.26 -1.91
N GLU A 408 40.27 10.98 -1.56
CA GLU A 408 41.55 10.35 -1.14
C GLU A 408 42.34 9.77 -2.34
N GLY A 409 41.84 9.90 -3.57
CA GLY A 409 42.47 9.33 -4.77
C GLY A 409 42.46 7.80 -4.79
N LYS A 410 41.53 7.17 -4.07
CA LYS A 410 41.32 5.73 -4.02
C LYS A 410 40.23 5.27 -5.00
N GLU A 411 40.29 4.01 -5.38
CA GLU A 411 39.18 3.39 -6.11
C GLU A 411 37.90 3.36 -5.26
N ILE A 412 36.75 3.52 -5.92
CA ILE A 412 35.44 3.36 -5.27
C ILE A 412 35.31 1.91 -4.82
N PRO A 413 34.98 1.65 -3.55
CA PRO A 413 34.83 0.30 -3.05
C PRO A 413 33.80 -0.50 -3.84
N GLY A 414 34.15 -1.70 -4.24
CA GLY A 414 33.23 -2.69 -4.80
C GLY A 414 32.26 -3.22 -3.75
N PRO A 415 31.45 -4.24 -4.10
CA PRO A 415 30.55 -4.86 -3.13
C PRO A 415 31.33 -5.57 -2.04
N GLN A 416 30.71 -5.70 -0.86
CA GLN A 416 31.31 -6.50 0.21
C GLN A 416 31.64 -7.91 -0.27
N PRO A 417 32.75 -8.49 0.20
CA PRO A 417 33.16 -9.86 -0.17
C PRO A 417 32.12 -10.88 0.32
N LEU A 418 31.87 -11.89 -0.46
CA LEU A 418 31.05 -13.02 -0.06
C LEU A 418 31.79 -13.89 0.97
N VAL A 419 31.09 -14.30 2.01
CA VAL A 419 31.55 -15.27 2.99
C VAL A 419 30.71 -16.55 2.91
N ASP A 420 31.23 -17.64 3.46
CA ASP A 420 30.47 -18.90 3.54
C ASP A 420 29.21 -18.67 4.43
N PRO A 421 27.99 -18.89 3.92
CA PRO A 421 26.77 -18.73 4.71
C PRO A 421 26.75 -19.55 6.01
N SER A 422 27.52 -20.66 6.09
CA SER A 422 27.62 -21.48 7.30
C SER A 422 28.35 -20.78 8.45
N THR A 423 29.15 -19.75 8.15
CA THR A 423 29.88 -18.95 9.15
C THR A 423 29.05 -17.80 9.73
N VAL A 424 27.88 -17.55 9.13
CA VAL A 424 26.98 -16.47 9.57
C VAL A 424 25.82 -17.10 10.35
N HIS A 425 25.56 -16.55 11.53
CA HIS A 425 24.42 -17.00 12.34
C HIS A 425 23.08 -16.58 11.70
N LEU A 426 22.33 -17.55 11.23
CA LEU A 426 20.98 -17.38 10.68
C LEU A 426 19.98 -18.09 11.60
N PRO A 427 18.75 -17.53 11.75
CA PRO A 427 17.71 -18.21 12.51
C PRO A 427 17.37 -19.60 11.96
N ASP A 428 17.08 -20.54 12.85
CA ASP A 428 16.61 -21.84 12.45
C ASP A 428 15.23 -21.76 11.76
N PRO A 429 14.95 -22.58 10.73
CA PRO A 429 13.66 -22.55 10.06
C PRO A 429 12.56 -23.08 10.97
N SER A 430 11.40 -22.42 10.98
CA SER A 430 10.20 -22.85 11.71
C SER A 430 9.09 -23.29 10.74
N TYR A 431 8.40 -24.38 11.06
CA TYR A 431 7.19 -24.84 10.34
C TYR A 431 5.89 -24.37 10.98
N TRP A 432 5.93 -23.79 12.19
CA TRP A 432 4.74 -23.34 12.91
C TRP A 432 3.96 -22.22 12.23
N PRO A 433 4.61 -21.26 11.54
CA PRO A 433 3.87 -20.24 10.77
C PRO A 433 3.00 -20.85 9.68
N ILE A 434 3.52 -21.82 8.93
CA ILE A 434 2.76 -22.52 7.88
C ILE A 434 1.62 -23.35 8.47
N PHE A 435 1.88 -24.08 9.55
CA PHE A 435 0.85 -24.85 10.27
C PHE A 435 -0.29 -23.92 10.75
N THR A 436 0.05 -22.82 11.41
CA THR A 436 -0.92 -21.83 11.90
C THR A 436 -1.73 -21.21 10.77
N SER A 437 -1.10 -20.93 9.61
CA SER A 437 -1.79 -20.41 8.43
C SER A 437 -2.81 -21.40 7.86
N VAL A 438 -2.46 -22.69 7.78
CA VAL A 438 -3.39 -23.75 7.35
C VAL A 438 -4.53 -23.91 8.36
N ALA A 439 -4.23 -23.86 9.65
CA ALA A 439 -5.24 -23.91 10.72
C ALA A 439 -6.23 -22.73 10.64
N LEU A 440 -5.76 -21.52 10.38
CA LEU A 440 -6.59 -20.33 10.13
C LEU A 440 -7.49 -20.50 8.90
N LEU A 441 -6.98 -21.11 7.83
CA LEU A 441 -7.77 -21.42 6.65
C LEU A 441 -8.88 -22.42 6.96
N ILE A 442 -8.59 -23.47 7.73
CA ILE A 442 -9.59 -24.47 8.19
C ILE A 442 -10.66 -23.78 9.05
N LEU A 443 -10.26 -22.92 9.99
CA LEU A 443 -11.17 -22.12 10.80
C LEU A 443 -12.11 -21.29 9.92
N ALA A 444 -11.57 -20.58 8.95
CA ALA A 444 -12.32 -19.70 8.05
C ALA A 444 -13.31 -20.46 7.17
N ILE A 445 -12.85 -21.52 6.48
CA ILE A 445 -13.68 -22.38 5.64
C ILE A 445 -14.77 -23.07 6.47
N GLY A 446 -14.45 -23.42 7.71
CA GLY A 446 -15.38 -24.06 8.62
C GLY A 446 -16.63 -23.22 8.90
N PHE A 447 -16.52 -21.89 8.95
CA PHE A 447 -17.69 -21.00 9.09
C PHE A 447 -18.59 -20.95 7.84
N MET A 448 -18.10 -21.45 6.71
CA MET A 448 -18.86 -21.48 5.46
C MET A 448 -19.57 -22.81 5.24
N ILE A 449 -19.27 -23.83 6.07
CA ILE A 449 -19.81 -25.19 5.98
C ILE A 449 -20.64 -25.47 7.23
N GLU A 450 -21.95 -25.39 7.07
CA GLU A 450 -22.89 -25.71 8.15
C GLU A 450 -23.13 -27.22 8.21
N ILE A 451 -22.59 -27.88 9.24
CA ILE A 451 -22.82 -29.30 9.53
C ILE A 451 -23.19 -29.40 11.01
N PRO A 452 -24.47 -29.24 11.35
CA PRO A 452 -24.87 -29.24 12.75
C PRO A 452 -24.60 -30.60 13.40
N VAL A 453 -23.78 -30.61 14.47
CA VAL A 453 -23.52 -31.79 15.29
C VAL A 453 -23.88 -31.41 16.73
N TRP A 454 -24.94 -31.98 17.26
CA TRP A 454 -25.54 -31.66 18.53
C TRP A 454 -25.89 -30.15 18.62
N PHE A 455 -25.20 -29.40 19.52
CA PHE A 455 -25.37 -27.96 19.71
C PHE A 455 -24.34 -27.15 18.92
N VAL A 456 -23.42 -27.78 18.18
CA VAL A 456 -22.35 -27.10 17.39
C VAL A 456 -22.78 -26.96 15.96
N LYS A 457 -23.04 -25.73 15.52
CA LYS A 457 -23.41 -25.41 14.12
C LYS A 457 -22.24 -25.50 13.15
N TYR A 458 -21.02 -25.14 13.60
CA TYR A 458 -19.81 -25.07 12.80
C TYR A 458 -18.65 -25.91 13.39
N PRO A 459 -18.73 -27.25 13.41
CA PRO A 459 -17.74 -28.10 14.05
C PRO A 459 -16.34 -28.02 13.40
N ILE A 460 -16.28 -27.75 12.09
CA ILE A 460 -14.99 -27.57 11.36
C ILE A 460 -14.28 -26.32 11.88
N SER A 461 -14.99 -25.23 12.12
CA SER A 461 -14.40 -24.01 12.71
C SER A 461 -13.88 -24.24 14.11
N VAL A 462 -14.58 -25.04 14.92
CA VAL A 462 -14.09 -25.39 16.27
C VAL A 462 -12.77 -26.15 16.19
N VAL A 463 -12.66 -27.14 15.30
CA VAL A 463 -11.40 -27.85 15.06
C VAL A 463 -10.32 -26.90 14.54
N GLY A 464 -10.63 -26.04 13.57
CA GLY A 464 -9.70 -25.02 13.06
C GLY A 464 -9.19 -24.10 14.18
N GLY A 465 -10.08 -23.63 15.07
CA GLY A 465 -9.72 -22.78 16.21
C GLY A 465 -8.78 -23.49 17.20
N LEU A 466 -9.02 -24.75 17.50
CA LEU A 466 -8.13 -25.55 18.34
C LEU A 466 -6.75 -25.73 17.69
N LEU A 467 -6.68 -25.98 16.38
CA LEU A 467 -5.44 -26.09 15.66
C LEU A 467 -4.67 -24.75 15.64
N VAL A 468 -5.35 -23.61 15.47
CA VAL A 468 -4.73 -22.28 15.58
C VAL A 468 -4.11 -22.09 16.96
N PHE A 469 -4.86 -22.41 18.02
CA PHE A 469 -4.35 -22.33 19.39
C PHE A 469 -3.10 -23.18 19.60
N VAL A 470 -3.10 -24.42 19.12
CA VAL A 470 -1.92 -25.31 19.18
C VAL A 470 -0.75 -24.73 18.38
N GLY A 471 -1.00 -24.22 17.17
CA GLY A 471 0.03 -23.63 16.32
C GLY A 471 0.69 -22.42 16.96
N VAL A 472 -0.10 -21.49 17.48
CA VAL A 472 0.41 -20.29 18.15
C VAL A 472 1.16 -20.65 19.43
N LEU A 473 0.63 -21.58 20.25
CA LEU A 473 1.27 -22.01 21.48
C LEU A 473 2.62 -22.69 21.19
N ALA A 474 2.66 -23.58 20.21
CA ALA A 474 3.89 -24.26 19.84
C ALA A 474 4.94 -23.30 19.27
N TRP A 475 4.51 -22.35 18.42
CA TRP A 475 5.41 -21.31 17.88
C TRP A 475 5.97 -20.40 18.96
N SER A 476 5.13 -19.96 19.91
CA SER A 476 5.58 -19.10 21.02
C SER A 476 6.54 -19.79 22.00
N ASN A 477 6.52 -21.12 22.05
CA ASN A 477 7.42 -21.94 22.89
C ASN A 477 8.59 -22.54 22.10
N GLU A 478 8.78 -22.18 20.84
CA GLU A 478 9.93 -22.59 20.07
C GLU A 478 11.22 -22.08 20.74
N PRO A 479 12.23 -22.95 20.94
CA PRO A 479 13.44 -22.51 21.63
C PRO A 479 14.16 -21.44 20.82
N PRO A 480 14.78 -20.45 21.46
CA PRO A 480 15.61 -19.48 20.75
C PRO A 480 16.73 -20.23 20.03
N THR A 481 17.10 -19.74 18.85
CA THR A 481 18.20 -20.28 18.05
C THR A 481 19.44 -20.45 18.94
N LYS A 482 19.99 -21.65 19.01
CA LYS A 482 21.20 -21.90 19.81
C LYS A 482 22.36 -21.15 19.18
N GLU A 483 23.04 -20.28 19.95
CA GLU A 483 24.36 -19.81 19.59
C GLU A 483 25.23 -21.02 19.36
N LYS A 484 25.83 -21.16 18.17
CA LYS A 484 26.86 -22.15 17.94
C LYS A 484 28.09 -21.66 18.71
N ASP A 485 28.46 -22.41 19.76
CA ASP A 485 29.71 -22.19 20.45
C ASP A 485 30.85 -22.25 19.42
N HIS A 486 31.51 -21.15 19.18
CA HIS A 486 32.69 -21.03 18.34
C HIS A 486 33.98 -21.01 19.18
#